data_aaffd84518040ddd9222aa1906e98f04
#
_entry.id   aaffd84518040ddd9222aa1906e98f04
#
_cell.length_a   1.000
_cell.length_b   1.000
_cell.length_c   1.000
_cell.angle_alpha   90.00
_cell.angle_beta   90.00
_cell.angle_gamma   90.00
#
_symmetry.space_group_name_H-M   'P 1'
#
loop_
_entity.id
_entity.type
_entity.pdbx_description
1 polymer ?
#
loop_
_entity_poly.entity_id
_entity_poly.type
_entity_poly.pdbx_seq_one_letter_code
_entity_poly.pdbx_strand_id
1 'polypeptide(L)'
;MAALKGNPGRRPLGSLVELPRAVKRMPRRPAWLQGKGRTLWESLGPELLRVGLMSAMDAAVFAVLCQVWSDWRDARSAREREGDVIVTSTGYRAATAEYFIERQLRMDLIRLAGEFGMTPSSRSGLHAASDEQGSVLQQWLKAKLAKAQERKAPGAAGGGKKR
;
A
#
# COMPACT_ATOMS: atom_id res chain seq x y z
N MET A 1 5.98 -20.57 -27.76
CA MET A 1 5.64 -19.87 -26.48
C MET A 1 6.69 -18.79 -26.24
N ALA A 2 6.32 -17.52 -26.40
CA ALA A 2 7.23 -16.41 -26.20
C ALA A 2 7.43 -16.23 -24.70
N ALA A 3 8.63 -16.59 -24.22
CA ALA A 3 9.04 -16.26 -22.86
C ALA A 3 9.04 -14.73 -22.70
N LEU A 4 8.34 -14.26 -21.71
CA LEU A 4 8.25 -12.84 -21.36
C LEU A 4 9.65 -12.24 -21.27
N LYS A 5 9.98 -11.35 -22.21
CA LYS A 5 11.22 -10.56 -22.27
C LYS A 5 11.23 -9.48 -21.17
N GLY A 6 11.05 -9.84 -19.90
CA GLY A 6 10.88 -8.89 -18.80
C GLY A 6 11.87 -8.98 -17.65
N ASN A 7 12.85 -9.90 -17.71
CA ASN A 7 13.87 -10.00 -16.66
C ASN A 7 15.28 -9.92 -17.24
N PRO A 8 15.78 -8.74 -17.65
CA PRO A 8 17.07 -8.58 -18.30
C PRO A 8 18.27 -8.91 -17.41
N GLY A 9 18.06 -9.13 -16.12
CA GLY A 9 19.12 -9.48 -15.17
C GLY A 9 19.14 -10.95 -14.71
N ARG A 10 18.24 -11.82 -15.21
CA ARG A 10 18.10 -13.22 -14.74
C ARG A 10 18.13 -13.38 -13.21
N ARG A 11 17.69 -12.35 -12.48
CA ARG A 11 17.52 -12.48 -11.03
C ARG A 11 16.41 -13.51 -10.80
N PRO A 12 16.66 -14.58 -9.97
CA PRO A 12 15.56 -15.44 -9.58
C PRO A 12 14.48 -14.55 -8.97
N LEU A 13 13.27 -14.64 -9.49
CA LEU A 13 12.12 -14.11 -8.80
C LEU A 13 12.12 -14.77 -7.43
N GLY A 14 12.43 -13.99 -6.39
CA GLY A 14 12.47 -14.52 -5.03
C GLY A 14 11.19 -15.28 -4.79
N SER A 15 11.29 -16.50 -4.28
CA SER A 15 10.11 -17.24 -3.85
C SER A 15 9.28 -16.29 -2.98
N LEU A 16 8.01 -16.10 -3.35
CA LEU A 16 7.09 -15.33 -2.54
C LEU A 16 7.09 -15.98 -1.16
N VAL A 17 7.74 -15.33 -0.21
CA VAL A 17 7.61 -15.72 1.19
C VAL A 17 6.15 -15.44 1.50
N GLU A 18 5.36 -16.51 1.68
CA GLU A 18 4.01 -16.36 2.21
C GLU A 18 4.16 -15.73 3.59
N LEU A 19 3.93 -14.43 3.65
CA LEU A 19 3.85 -13.73 4.92
C LEU A 19 2.72 -14.36 5.73
N PRO A 20 2.94 -14.66 7.02
CA PRO A 20 1.91 -15.21 7.88
C PRO A 20 0.65 -14.38 7.72
N ARG A 21 -0.50 -15.04 7.54
CA ARG A 21 -1.81 -14.41 7.39
C ARG A 21 -1.94 -13.27 8.39
N ALA A 22 -1.96 -12.05 7.91
CA ALA A 22 -1.95 -10.85 8.72
C ALA A 22 -3.02 -10.95 9.81
N VAL A 23 -2.59 -10.76 11.05
CA VAL A 23 -3.51 -10.69 12.19
C VAL A 23 -4.45 -9.51 11.92
N LYS A 24 -5.73 -9.78 11.73
CA LYS A 24 -6.76 -8.79 11.39
C LYS A 24 -7.07 -7.81 12.54
N ARG A 25 -6.19 -7.72 13.54
CA ARG A 25 -6.36 -6.86 14.69
C ARG A 25 -5.36 -5.72 14.68
N MET A 26 -5.87 -4.51 14.89
CA MET A 26 -5.04 -3.31 14.98
C MET A 26 -4.01 -3.47 16.11
N PRO A 27 -2.71 -3.26 15.86
CA PRO A 27 -1.68 -3.22 16.88
C PRO A 27 -1.96 -2.14 17.93
N ARG A 28 -1.44 -2.36 19.14
CA ARG A 28 -1.56 -1.35 20.20
C ARG A 28 -0.77 -0.09 19.80
N ARG A 29 -1.44 1.05 19.87
CA ARG A 29 -0.80 2.35 19.61
C ARG A 29 0.32 2.61 20.62
N PRO A 30 1.50 3.09 20.19
CA PRO A 30 2.55 3.53 21.10
C PRO A 30 2.08 4.68 22.02
N ALA A 31 2.48 4.66 23.29
CA ALA A 31 2.03 5.65 24.25
C ALA A 31 2.47 7.09 23.92
N TRP A 32 3.61 7.24 23.26
CA TRP A 32 4.15 8.54 22.85
C TRP A 32 3.37 9.19 21.69
N LEU A 33 2.64 8.42 20.88
CA LEU A 33 1.87 8.94 19.75
C LEU A 33 0.59 9.59 20.27
N GLN A 34 0.54 10.90 20.31
CA GLN A 34 -0.55 11.71 20.86
C GLN A 34 -1.13 12.68 19.83
N GLY A 35 -2.13 13.45 20.23
CA GLY A 35 -2.70 14.55 19.45
C GLY A 35 -3.16 14.13 18.04
N LYS A 36 -2.77 14.91 17.04
CA LYS A 36 -3.12 14.70 15.63
C LYS A 36 -2.63 13.34 15.09
N GLY A 37 -1.42 12.92 15.49
CA GLY A 37 -0.86 11.62 15.10
C GLY A 37 -1.68 10.45 15.62
N ARG A 38 -2.19 10.52 16.85
CA ARG A 38 -3.14 9.56 17.40
C ARG A 38 -4.42 9.49 16.56
N THR A 39 -4.98 10.64 16.20
CA THR A 39 -6.21 10.68 15.39
C THR A 39 -6.00 9.98 14.03
N LEU A 40 -4.85 10.21 13.38
CA LEU A 40 -4.53 9.53 12.13
C LEU A 40 -4.36 8.01 12.33
N TRP A 41 -3.67 7.59 13.40
CA TRP A 41 -3.53 6.17 13.73
C TRP A 41 -4.88 5.46 13.87
N GLU A 42 -5.81 6.08 14.60
CA GLU A 42 -7.12 5.51 14.89
C GLU A 42 -8.05 5.50 13.66
N SER A 43 -7.89 6.44 12.74
CA SER A 43 -8.71 6.51 11.52
C SER A 43 -8.14 5.69 10.36
N LEU A 44 -6.84 5.80 10.08
CA LEU A 44 -6.23 5.20 8.89
C LEU A 44 -5.77 3.75 9.12
N GLY A 45 -5.31 3.42 10.33
CA GLY A 45 -4.79 2.08 10.65
C GLY A 45 -5.77 0.95 10.36
N PRO A 46 -7.03 1.01 10.81
CA PRO A 46 -8.03 -0.01 10.51
C PRO A 46 -8.27 -0.20 9.01
N GLU A 47 -8.22 0.87 8.22
CA GLU A 47 -8.39 0.82 6.76
C GLU A 47 -7.20 0.13 6.07
N LEU A 48 -5.97 0.45 6.47
CA LEU A 48 -4.77 -0.21 5.94
C LEU A 48 -4.75 -1.71 6.25
N LEU A 49 -5.18 -2.10 7.44
CA LEU A 49 -5.36 -3.50 7.82
C LEU A 49 -6.45 -4.18 6.99
N ARG A 50 -7.58 -3.51 6.79
CA ARG A 50 -8.73 -4.04 6.05
C ARG A 50 -8.35 -4.36 4.60
N VAL A 51 -7.57 -3.48 3.96
CA VAL A 51 -7.10 -3.67 2.58
C VAL A 51 -5.83 -4.50 2.47
N GLY A 52 -5.24 -4.93 3.59
CA GLY A 52 -4.04 -5.77 3.61
C GLY A 52 -2.74 -5.03 3.32
N LEU A 53 -2.73 -3.70 3.40
CA LEU A 53 -1.54 -2.86 3.18
C LEU A 53 -0.69 -2.66 4.44
N MET A 54 -1.14 -3.16 5.59
CA MET A 54 -0.43 -3.10 6.88
C MET A 54 -0.59 -4.41 7.64
N SER A 55 0.44 -4.80 8.35
CA SER A 55 0.48 -5.92 9.28
C SER A 55 0.87 -5.46 10.69
N ALA A 56 0.84 -6.35 11.67
CA ALA A 56 1.31 -6.03 13.01
C ALA A 56 2.80 -5.67 13.06
N MET A 57 3.60 -6.16 12.12
CA MET A 57 5.04 -5.87 12.02
C MET A 57 5.31 -4.42 11.60
N ASP A 58 4.39 -3.82 10.86
CA ASP A 58 4.54 -2.47 10.32
C ASP A 58 4.13 -1.37 11.32
N ALA A 59 3.65 -1.77 12.49
CA ALA A 59 3.10 -0.86 13.50
C ALA A 59 4.06 0.28 13.90
N ALA A 60 5.35 -0.04 14.05
CA ALA A 60 6.35 0.96 14.42
C ALA A 60 6.55 2.01 13.31
N VAL A 61 6.67 1.56 12.07
CA VAL A 61 6.83 2.45 10.90
C VAL A 61 5.58 3.28 10.67
N PHE A 62 4.40 2.67 10.84
CA PHE A 62 3.13 3.39 10.75
C PHE A 62 2.97 4.45 11.85
N ALA A 63 3.46 4.18 13.07
CA ALA A 63 3.48 5.18 14.13
C ALA A 63 4.36 6.39 13.79
N VAL A 64 5.53 6.15 13.17
CA VAL A 64 6.40 7.23 12.67
C VAL A 64 5.69 8.03 11.59
N LEU A 65 5.02 7.39 10.64
CA LEU A 65 4.23 8.09 9.62
C LEU A 65 3.16 8.99 10.25
N CYS A 66 2.44 8.50 11.25
CA CYS A 66 1.43 9.28 11.97
C CYS A 66 2.04 10.48 12.71
N GLN A 67 3.23 10.33 13.27
CA GLN A 67 3.94 11.43 13.93
C GLN A 67 4.42 12.46 12.91
N VAL A 68 5.07 12.03 11.83
CA VAL A 68 5.53 12.93 10.75
C VAL A 68 4.36 13.72 10.16
N TRP A 69 3.20 13.10 10.00
CA TRP A 69 1.99 13.80 9.58
C TRP A 69 1.53 14.87 10.58
N SER A 70 1.59 14.58 11.89
CA SER A 70 1.29 15.54 12.94
C SER A 70 2.23 16.73 12.89
N ASP A 71 3.54 16.45 12.82
CA ASP A 71 4.60 17.45 12.80
C ASP A 71 4.52 18.32 11.53
N TRP A 72 4.23 17.71 10.38
CA TRP A 72 4.00 18.44 9.15
C TRP A 72 2.82 19.41 9.26
N ARG A 73 1.71 18.98 9.89
CA ARG A 73 0.54 19.83 10.13
C ARG A 73 0.87 21.04 11.01
N ASP A 74 1.72 20.83 12.02
CA ASP A 74 2.14 21.88 12.93
C ASP A 74 3.15 22.83 12.25
N ALA A 75 4.14 22.29 11.54
CA ALA A 75 5.08 23.06 10.74
C ALA A 75 4.40 23.90 9.66
N ARG A 76 3.38 23.33 8.99
CA ARG A 76 2.58 24.07 8.01
C ARG A 76 1.86 25.26 8.65
N SER A 77 1.26 25.06 9.82
CA SER A 77 0.58 26.14 10.54
C SER A 77 1.56 27.21 11.03
N ALA A 78 2.78 26.81 11.44
CA ALA A 78 3.83 27.75 11.78
C ALA A 78 4.28 28.57 10.55
N ARG A 79 4.53 27.91 9.43
CA ARG A 79 4.87 28.55 8.16
C ARG A 79 3.81 29.55 7.68
N GLU A 80 2.52 29.20 7.83
CA GLU A 80 1.41 30.10 7.48
C GLU A 80 1.39 31.39 8.32
N ARG A 81 1.90 31.33 9.58
CA ARG A 81 2.02 32.51 10.45
C ARG A 81 3.27 33.32 10.17
N GLU A 82 4.42 32.65 9.99
CA GLU A 82 5.74 33.29 9.86
C GLU A 82 6.04 33.73 8.42
N GLY A 83 5.36 33.13 7.44
CA GLY A 83 5.60 33.37 6.01
C GLY A 83 6.77 32.54 5.47
N ASP A 84 6.96 32.66 4.16
CA ASP A 84 7.98 31.88 3.43
C ASP A 84 9.34 32.59 3.38
N VAL A 85 9.36 33.90 3.56
CA VAL A 85 10.53 34.74 3.33
C VAL A 85 10.66 35.80 4.43
N ILE A 86 11.87 35.93 4.94
CA ILE A 86 12.29 37.02 5.80
C ILE A 86 13.26 37.94 5.07
N VAL A 87 13.27 39.20 5.43
CA VAL A 87 14.29 40.17 4.98
C VAL A 87 15.29 40.36 6.11
N THR A 88 16.54 40.03 5.86
CA THR A 88 17.62 40.18 6.84
C THR A 88 17.95 41.68 7.08
N SER A 89 18.68 41.99 8.13
CA SER A 89 19.15 43.35 8.42
C SER A 89 19.98 43.99 7.30
N THR A 90 20.56 43.16 6.44
CA THR A 90 21.32 43.57 5.24
C THR A 90 20.48 43.73 4.00
N GLY A 91 19.14 43.58 4.09
CA GLY A 91 18.22 43.66 2.94
C GLY A 91 18.14 42.37 2.10
N TYR A 92 18.83 41.30 2.45
CA TYR A 92 18.78 40.03 1.74
C TYR A 92 17.48 39.27 2.06
N ARG A 93 16.85 38.71 1.03
CA ARG A 93 15.66 37.88 1.17
C ARG A 93 16.06 36.42 1.35
N ALA A 94 15.72 35.84 2.48
CA ALA A 94 15.99 34.43 2.83
C ALA A 94 14.69 33.67 3.09
N ALA A 95 14.70 32.38 2.80
CA ALA A 95 13.61 31.52 3.22
C ALA A 95 13.63 31.34 4.75
N THR A 96 12.45 31.22 5.36
CA THR A 96 12.31 30.99 6.80
C THR A 96 12.71 29.56 7.18
N ALA A 97 13.04 29.33 8.44
CA ALA A 97 13.28 27.99 8.97
C ALA A 97 12.03 27.11 8.83
N GLU A 98 10.86 27.70 9.07
CA GLU A 98 9.54 27.04 8.97
C GLU A 98 9.29 26.53 7.56
N TYR A 99 9.70 27.25 6.52
CA TYR A 99 9.65 26.79 5.12
C TYR A 99 10.47 25.52 4.91
N PHE A 100 11.70 25.48 5.43
CA PHE A 100 12.55 24.29 5.25
C PHE A 100 12.06 23.09 6.05
N ILE A 101 11.60 23.31 7.29
CA ILE A 101 11.05 22.25 8.16
C ILE A 101 9.81 21.65 7.52
N GLU A 102 8.85 22.48 7.11
CA GLU A 102 7.62 22.02 6.45
C GLU A 102 7.94 21.23 5.18
N ARG A 103 8.85 21.73 4.36
CA ARG A 103 9.25 21.06 3.11
C ARG A 103 9.87 19.70 3.39
N GLN A 104 10.75 19.57 4.38
CA GLN A 104 11.38 18.31 4.73
C GLN A 104 10.35 17.29 5.21
N LEU A 105 9.50 17.67 6.16
CA LEU A 105 8.45 16.81 6.71
C LEU A 105 7.46 16.36 5.62
N ARG A 106 7.13 17.22 4.67
CA ARG A 106 6.28 16.86 3.53
C ARG A 106 6.93 15.81 2.64
N MET A 107 8.23 15.91 2.38
CA MET A 107 8.98 14.93 1.59
C MET A 107 9.02 13.57 2.30
N ASP A 108 9.30 13.57 3.60
CA ASP A 108 9.35 12.36 4.42
C ASP A 108 7.96 11.71 4.50
N LEU A 109 6.91 12.50 4.64
CA LEU A 109 5.53 12.02 4.65
C LEU A 109 5.16 11.32 3.34
N ILE A 110 5.47 11.93 2.18
CA ILE A 110 5.18 11.34 0.87
C ILE A 110 5.94 10.03 0.70
N ARG A 111 7.21 9.98 1.12
CA ARG A 111 8.03 8.78 1.07
C ARG A 111 7.42 7.65 1.91
N LEU A 112 7.13 7.93 3.18
CA LEU A 112 6.51 6.95 4.08
C LEU A 112 5.13 6.50 3.59
N ALA A 113 4.32 7.42 3.07
CA ALA A 113 3.02 7.07 2.49
C ALA A 113 3.16 6.11 1.29
N GLY A 114 4.23 6.23 0.51
CA GLY A 114 4.57 5.31 -0.57
C GLY A 114 4.79 3.87 -0.09
N GLU A 115 5.47 3.69 1.04
CA GLU A 115 5.73 2.36 1.63
C GLU A 115 4.42 1.63 2.02
N PHE A 116 3.40 2.37 2.43
CA PHE A 116 2.08 1.83 2.76
C PHE A 116 1.11 1.76 1.56
N GLY A 117 1.60 1.91 0.33
CA GLY A 117 0.74 1.84 -0.84
C GLY A 117 -0.29 2.97 -0.95
N MET A 118 -0.07 4.11 -0.27
CA MET A 118 -1.03 5.22 -0.28
C MET A 118 -0.94 6.10 -1.53
N THR A 119 0.12 5.93 -2.34
CA THR A 119 0.25 6.63 -3.62
C THR A 119 -0.27 5.77 -4.78
N PRO A 120 -0.80 6.37 -5.86
CA PRO A 120 -1.24 5.61 -7.03
C PRO A 120 -0.13 4.74 -7.63
N SER A 121 1.11 5.25 -7.70
CA SER A 121 2.26 4.52 -8.22
C SER A 121 2.66 3.31 -7.37
N SER A 122 2.63 3.43 -6.03
CA SER A 122 2.92 2.29 -5.15
C SER A 122 1.82 1.23 -5.21
N ARG A 123 0.55 1.62 -5.37
CA ARG A 123 -0.56 0.67 -5.54
C ARG A 123 -0.47 -0.12 -6.84
N SER A 124 -0.04 0.49 -7.94
CA SER A 124 0.12 -0.23 -9.21
C SER A 124 1.16 -1.35 -9.12
N GLY A 125 2.26 -1.12 -8.38
CA GLY A 125 3.26 -2.15 -8.10
C GLY A 125 2.73 -3.31 -7.24
N LEU A 126 1.87 -3.02 -6.26
CA LEU A 126 1.23 -4.04 -5.42
C LEU A 126 0.20 -4.88 -6.18
N HIS A 127 -0.57 -4.28 -7.09
CA HIS A 127 -1.50 -5.00 -7.96
C HIS A 127 -0.77 -5.95 -8.91
N ALA A 128 0.35 -5.56 -9.47
CA ALA A 128 1.16 -6.42 -10.33
C ALA A 128 1.69 -7.67 -9.60
N ALA A 129 1.99 -7.56 -8.29
CA ALA A 129 2.42 -8.69 -7.46
C ALA A 129 1.25 -9.60 -7.03
N SER A 130 0.02 -9.07 -6.92
CA SER A 130 -1.17 -9.83 -6.53
C SER A 130 -1.84 -10.54 -7.71
N ASP A 131 -1.62 -10.08 -8.94
CA ASP A 131 -2.18 -10.69 -10.16
C ASP A 131 -1.60 -12.08 -10.48
N GLU A 132 -0.45 -12.46 -9.89
CA GLU A 132 0.08 -13.83 -10.03
C GLU A 132 -0.78 -14.90 -9.31
N GLN A 133 -1.62 -14.53 -8.38
CA GLN A 133 -2.53 -15.47 -7.69
C GLN A 133 -3.93 -15.56 -8.32
N GLY A 134 -4.08 -15.12 -9.54
CA GLY A 134 -5.32 -15.22 -10.30
C GLY A 134 -6.48 -14.50 -9.62
N SER A 135 -6.87 -13.36 -10.14
CA SER A 135 -8.01 -12.61 -9.63
C SER A 135 -9.21 -13.53 -9.42
N VAL A 136 -10.04 -13.25 -8.43
CA VAL A 136 -11.32 -13.95 -8.17
C VAL A 136 -12.13 -14.11 -9.47
N LEU A 137 -12.00 -13.15 -10.39
CA LEU A 137 -12.57 -13.21 -11.73
C LEU A 137 -11.99 -14.33 -12.59
N GLN A 138 -10.68 -14.57 -12.55
CA GLN A 138 -10.05 -15.66 -13.31
C GLN A 138 -10.44 -17.04 -12.75
N GLN A 139 -10.53 -17.17 -11.43
CA GLN A 139 -11.01 -18.39 -10.79
C GLN A 139 -12.47 -18.65 -11.14
N TRP A 140 -13.32 -17.62 -11.13
CA TRP A 140 -14.72 -17.72 -11.54
C TRP A 140 -14.86 -18.06 -13.02
N LEU A 141 -14.07 -17.46 -13.91
CA LEU A 141 -14.03 -17.79 -15.34
C LEU A 141 -13.58 -19.23 -15.58
N LYS A 142 -12.53 -19.70 -14.90
CA LYS A 142 -12.08 -21.09 -14.98
C LYS A 142 -13.16 -22.06 -14.52
N ALA A 143 -13.84 -21.77 -13.42
CA ALA A 143 -14.94 -22.59 -12.92
C ALA A 143 -16.15 -22.61 -13.88
N LYS A 144 -16.49 -21.50 -14.50
CA LYS A 144 -17.55 -21.45 -15.53
C LYS A 144 -17.19 -22.21 -16.81
N LEU A 145 -15.94 -22.09 -17.26
CA LEU A 145 -15.46 -22.83 -18.44
C LEU A 145 -15.44 -24.33 -18.18
N ALA A 146 -14.99 -24.78 -17.00
CA ALA A 146 -15.02 -26.19 -16.61
C ALA A 146 -16.47 -26.77 -16.65
N LYS A 147 -17.43 -26.07 -16.03
CA LYS A 147 -18.85 -26.44 -16.05
C LYS A 147 -19.46 -26.45 -17.49
N ALA A 148 -18.99 -25.57 -18.35
CA ALA A 148 -19.44 -25.54 -19.75
C ALA A 148 -18.87 -26.70 -20.56
N GLN A 149 -17.67 -27.18 -20.27
CA GLN A 149 -17.05 -28.35 -20.88
C GLN A 149 -17.72 -29.65 -20.43
N GLU A 150 -18.05 -29.78 -19.14
CA GLU A 150 -18.83 -30.93 -18.63
C GLU A 150 -20.21 -31.04 -19.27
N ARG A 151 -20.85 -29.91 -19.55
CA ARG A 151 -22.15 -29.91 -20.27
C ARG A 151 -22.05 -30.27 -21.77
N LYS A 152 -20.87 -30.16 -22.36
CA LYS A 152 -20.61 -30.45 -23.77
C LYS A 152 -20.07 -31.87 -24.02
N ALA A 153 -19.70 -32.62 -22.99
CA ALA A 153 -19.31 -34.00 -23.10
C ALA A 153 -20.57 -34.82 -23.43
N PRO A 154 -20.70 -35.36 -24.65
CA PRO A 154 -21.86 -36.19 -25.01
C PRO A 154 -21.81 -37.45 -24.16
N GLY A 155 -22.92 -37.77 -23.52
CA GLY A 155 -23.09 -38.98 -22.72
C GLY A 155 -22.78 -40.22 -23.53
N ALA A 156 -21.63 -40.81 -23.24
CA ALA A 156 -21.32 -42.16 -23.69
C ALA A 156 -21.94 -43.14 -22.67
N ALA A 157 -23.25 -43.30 -22.77
CA ALA A 157 -23.91 -44.43 -22.13
C ALA A 157 -25.22 -44.69 -22.87
N GLY A 158 -25.23 -45.69 -23.64
CA GLY A 158 -26.49 -46.13 -24.19
C GLY A 158 -26.35 -47.24 -25.20
N GLY A 159 -26.50 -48.46 -24.76
CA GLY A 159 -27.18 -49.40 -25.57
C GLY A 159 -26.38 -50.52 -26.19
N GLY A 160 -26.61 -51.65 -25.73
CA GLY A 160 -26.24 -52.88 -26.39
C GLY A 160 -26.74 -54.11 -25.68
N LYS A 161 -28.05 -54.17 -25.45
CA LYS A 161 -28.71 -55.44 -25.11
C LYS A 161 -29.01 -56.12 -26.39
N LYS A 162 -28.59 -57.39 -26.59
CA LYS A 162 -29.42 -58.47 -27.10
C LYS A 162 -28.63 -59.76 -27.25
N ARG A 163 -29.26 -60.75 -26.70
CA ARG A 163 -29.44 -62.16 -26.86
C ARG A 163 -28.35 -63.07 -26.41
#